data_13674ebc95ed4fb7d09f19743c21201a
#
_entry.id   13674ebc95ed4fb7d09f19743c21201a
#
_cell.length_a   1.000
_cell.length_b   1.000
_cell.length_c   1.000
_cell.angle_alpha   90.00
_cell.angle_beta   90.00
_cell.angle_gamma   90.00
#
_symmetry.space_group_name_H-M   'P 1'
#
loop_
_entity.id
_entity.type
_entity.pdbx_description
1 polymer ?
#
loop_
_entity_poly.entity_id
_entity_poly.type
_entity_poly.pdbx_seq_one_letter_code
_entity_poly.pdbx_strand_id
1 'polypeptide(L)'
;MKVSRQPSEIYIAKADSNAWSYVKFVSVALAATLASLAMSTQVSAQSMSKTDYSAAKTRISAEYKADKLICKQLAGNAKDICIEEGKAKEKISNAELTFSYTGKTADSVKISMVKADTSYDVAKEKCDDLAGIPKTTCRTAAKATHTKALADIKMGKQINAARIDDAQTKLDVDYKVATQNCATLAEEAKSSCVSAAKMKFGK
;
A
#
# COMPACT_ATOMS: atom_id res chain seq x y z
N MET A 1 22.87 42.24 23.07
CA MET A 1 23.30 41.02 22.36
C MET A 1 22.40 40.78 21.16
N LYS A 2 22.93 41.01 19.94
CA LYS A 2 22.21 40.82 18.68
C LYS A 2 22.35 39.38 18.25
N VAL A 3 21.21 38.64 18.16
CA VAL A 3 21.18 37.29 17.58
C VAL A 3 20.91 37.42 16.09
N SER A 4 21.94 37.13 15.31
CA SER A 4 21.89 37.10 13.84
C SER A 4 21.21 35.80 13.40
N ARG A 5 20.10 35.90 12.68
CA ARG A 5 19.47 34.78 11.95
C ARG A 5 20.15 34.66 10.59
N GLN A 6 20.76 33.52 10.31
CA GLN A 6 21.14 33.15 8.96
C GLN A 6 20.00 32.37 8.28
N PRO A 7 19.69 32.64 7.02
CA PRO A 7 18.74 31.85 6.25
C PRO A 7 19.45 30.61 5.68
N SER A 8 18.82 29.44 5.86
CA SER A 8 19.22 28.19 5.26
C SER A 8 18.95 28.20 3.75
N GLU A 9 20.01 28.23 2.96
CA GLU A 9 19.95 28.07 1.52
C GLU A 9 19.54 26.65 1.14
N ILE A 10 18.44 26.58 0.38
CA ILE A 10 17.96 25.35 -0.26
C ILE A 10 18.85 25.10 -1.49
N TYR A 11 19.71 24.08 -1.43
CA TYR A 11 20.48 23.59 -2.57
C TYR A 11 19.54 22.87 -3.55
N ILE A 12 19.15 23.59 -4.60
CA ILE A 12 18.51 22.98 -5.77
C ILE A 12 19.62 22.40 -6.64
N ALA A 13 19.71 21.07 -6.69
CA ALA A 13 20.61 20.37 -7.59
C ALA A 13 20.21 20.64 -9.04
N LYS A 14 21.09 21.30 -9.78
CA LYS A 14 20.95 21.61 -11.21
C LYS A 14 21.12 20.30 -11.99
N ALA A 15 20.07 19.85 -12.66
CA ALA A 15 20.13 18.72 -13.58
C ALA A 15 20.88 19.14 -14.85
N ASP A 16 22.00 18.48 -15.12
CA ASP A 16 22.82 18.68 -16.32
C ASP A 16 22.07 18.15 -17.56
N SER A 17 21.79 19.09 -18.47
CA SER A 17 21.19 18.86 -19.77
C SER A 17 22.26 18.53 -20.82
N ASN A 18 22.94 17.39 -20.75
CA ASN A 18 23.86 16.91 -21.77
C ASN A 18 23.78 15.41 -22.03
N ALA A 19 22.63 14.96 -22.54
CA ALA A 19 22.49 13.62 -23.09
C ALA A 19 21.57 13.60 -24.33
N TRP A 20 21.70 14.62 -25.21
CA TRP A 20 20.99 14.65 -26.46
C TRP A 20 21.94 14.92 -27.65
N SER A 21 22.82 13.98 -27.88
CA SER A 21 23.63 13.95 -29.10
C SER A 21 24.26 12.56 -29.29
N TYR A 22 23.49 11.58 -29.74
CA TYR A 22 23.99 10.42 -30.48
C TYR A 22 22.83 9.54 -30.95
N VAL A 23 22.02 9.99 -31.91
CA VAL A 23 21.35 9.12 -32.90
C VAL A 23 21.02 9.99 -34.12
N LYS A 24 21.99 10.14 -35.00
CA LYS A 24 21.75 10.44 -36.41
C LYS A 24 22.49 9.37 -37.21
N PHE A 25 21.82 8.96 -38.29
CA PHE A 25 22.19 7.99 -39.32
C PHE A 25 21.91 6.51 -39.03
N VAL A 26 20.80 6.01 -39.52
CA VAL A 26 20.74 5.09 -40.65
C VAL A 26 19.30 5.09 -41.20
N SER A 27 19.12 5.74 -42.36
CA SER A 27 17.94 5.58 -43.21
C SER A 27 18.18 4.38 -44.10
N VAL A 28 17.41 3.30 -43.96
CA VAL A 28 17.21 2.30 -45.00
C VAL A 28 15.73 1.98 -45.06
N ALA A 29 15.16 2.30 -46.23
CA ALA A 29 13.80 1.98 -46.60
C ALA A 29 13.62 0.48 -46.71
N LEU A 30 12.63 -0.11 -46.01
CA LEU A 30 12.00 -1.37 -46.40
C LEU A 30 10.50 -1.25 -46.06
N ALA A 31 9.72 -1.09 -47.13
CA ALA A 31 8.28 -1.24 -47.07
C ALA A 31 7.94 -2.73 -46.82
N ALA A 32 7.48 -3.05 -45.63
CA ALA A 32 6.89 -4.33 -45.29
C ALA A 32 5.59 -4.06 -44.56
N THR A 33 4.48 -4.42 -45.17
CA THR A 33 3.11 -4.42 -44.68
C THR A 33 3.03 -5.27 -43.41
N LEU A 34 3.02 -4.61 -42.26
CA LEU A 34 2.73 -5.26 -40.99
C LEU A 34 1.26 -5.01 -40.64
N ALA A 35 0.43 -6.01 -40.95
CA ALA A 35 -0.87 -6.17 -40.31
C ALA A 35 -0.62 -6.40 -38.81
N SER A 36 -0.56 -5.33 -38.01
CA SER A 36 -0.49 -5.37 -36.58
C SER A 36 -1.81 -5.87 -36.00
N LEU A 37 -1.90 -7.19 -35.74
CA LEU A 37 -2.83 -7.71 -34.75
C LEU A 37 -2.48 -7.06 -33.40
N ALA A 38 -3.22 -6.01 -33.06
CA ALA A 38 -3.26 -5.49 -31.72
C ALA A 38 -3.92 -6.57 -30.83
N MET A 39 -3.13 -7.53 -30.36
CA MET A 39 -3.50 -8.33 -29.18
C MET A 39 -3.49 -7.36 -28.01
N SER A 40 -4.65 -6.75 -27.74
CA SER A 40 -4.94 -6.14 -26.46
C SER A 40 -4.94 -7.27 -25.41
N THR A 41 -3.79 -7.51 -24.81
CA THR A 41 -3.71 -8.28 -23.57
C THR A 41 -4.48 -7.48 -22.53
N GLN A 42 -5.77 -7.76 -22.39
CA GLN A 42 -6.50 -7.36 -21.20
C GLN A 42 -5.83 -8.07 -20.04
N VAL A 43 -5.02 -7.34 -19.29
CA VAL A 43 -4.58 -7.76 -17.96
C VAL A 43 -5.82 -7.71 -17.08
N SER A 44 -6.65 -8.75 -17.19
CA SER A 44 -7.64 -9.02 -16.17
C SER A 44 -6.88 -9.24 -14.88
N ALA A 45 -7.13 -8.41 -13.86
CA ALA A 45 -6.69 -8.68 -12.51
C ALA A 45 -7.40 -9.97 -12.08
N GLN A 46 -6.81 -11.12 -12.42
CA GLN A 46 -7.32 -12.42 -12.00
C GLN A 46 -7.17 -12.46 -10.48
N SER A 47 -8.29 -12.63 -9.79
CA SER A 47 -8.28 -12.94 -8.37
C SER A 47 -7.45 -14.21 -8.16
N MET A 48 -6.52 -14.18 -7.20
CA MET A 48 -5.67 -15.31 -6.86
C MET A 48 -6.52 -16.56 -6.60
N SER A 49 -6.18 -17.70 -7.22
CA SER A 49 -6.89 -18.95 -6.96
C SER A 49 -6.59 -19.48 -5.55
N LYS A 50 -7.47 -20.34 -5.01
CA LYS A 50 -7.24 -21.00 -3.72
C LYS A 50 -5.98 -21.86 -3.75
N THR A 51 -5.68 -22.48 -4.88
CA THR A 51 -4.48 -23.29 -5.08
C THR A 51 -3.22 -22.43 -5.01
N ASP A 52 -3.21 -21.29 -5.71
CA ASP A 52 -2.06 -20.35 -5.70
C ASP A 52 -1.86 -19.76 -4.31
N TYR A 53 -2.96 -19.41 -3.62
CA TYR A 53 -2.90 -18.95 -2.23
C TYR A 53 -2.24 -19.99 -1.32
N SER A 54 -2.64 -21.27 -1.43
CA SER A 54 -2.07 -22.36 -0.63
C SER A 54 -0.59 -22.60 -0.95
N ALA A 55 -0.22 -22.60 -2.24
CA ALA A 55 1.15 -22.74 -2.68
C ALA A 55 2.03 -21.59 -2.18
N ALA A 56 1.55 -20.34 -2.28
CA ALA A 56 2.25 -19.16 -1.78
C ALA A 56 2.46 -19.22 -0.26
N LYS A 57 1.46 -19.67 0.50
CA LYS A 57 1.57 -19.86 1.95
C LYS A 57 2.64 -20.89 2.32
N THR A 58 2.68 -22.01 1.58
CA THR A 58 3.71 -23.05 1.77
C THR A 58 5.10 -22.48 1.50
N ARG A 59 5.26 -21.68 0.43
CA ARG A 59 6.53 -21.02 0.09
C ARG A 59 6.99 -20.07 1.19
N ILE A 60 6.11 -19.21 1.70
CA ILE A 60 6.43 -18.29 2.80
C ILE A 60 6.93 -19.04 4.03
N SER A 61 6.27 -20.16 4.39
CA SER A 61 6.72 -21.00 5.51
C SER A 61 8.07 -21.66 5.25
N ALA A 62 8.35 -22.09 4.01
CA ALA A 62 9.63 -22.65 3.63
C ALA A 62 10.77 -21.61 3.69
N GLU A 63 10.50 -20.38 3.23
CA GLU A 63 11.43 -19.26 3.32
C GLU A 63 11.79 -18.95 4.80
N TYR A 64 10.80 -18.89 5.69
CA TYR A 64 11.08 -18.69 7.11
C TYR A 64 11.92 -19.83 7.73
N LYS A 65 11.66 -21.08 7.32
CA LYS A 65 12.52 -22.21 7.78
C LYS A 65 13.95 -22.07 7.30
N ALA A 66 14.17 -21.61 6.07
CA ALA A 66 15.50 -21.34 5.53
C ALA A 66 16.18 -20.18 6.27
N ASP A 67 15.47 -19.07 6.49
CA ASP A 67 15.98 -17.92 7.28
C ASP A 67 16.43 -18.38 8.67
N LYS A 68 15.65 -19.24 9.36
CA LYS A 68 16.05 -19.81 10.66
C LYS A 68 17.33 -20.66 10.62
N LEU A 69 17.59 -21.37 9.52
CA LEU A 69 18.82 -22.13 9.39
C LEU A 69 20.04 -21.21 9.25
N ILE A 70 19.88 -20.09 8.54
CA ILE A 70 20.92 -19.05 8.45
C ILE A 70 21.17 -18.45 9.83
N CYS A 71 20.11 -18.07 10.56
CA CYS A 71 20.21 -17.48 11.90
C CYS A 71 20.90 -18.42 12.91
N LYS A 72 20.83 -19.75 12.75
CA LYS A 72 21.53 -20.72 13.62
C LYS A 72 23.05 -20.60 13.57
N GLN A 73 23.60 -19.98 12.53
CA GLN A 73 25.04 -19.75 12.40
C GLN A 73 25.51 -18.55 13.23
N LEU A 74 24.58 -17.75 13.73
CA LEU A 74 24.85 -16.62 14.61
C LEU A 74 24.78 -17.04 16.08
N ALA A 75 25.37 -16.23 16.98
CA ALA A 75 25.35 -16.44 18.42
C ALA A 75 24.80 -15.21 19.16
N GLY A 76 24.39 -15.40 20.41
CA GLY A 76 23.91 -14.32 21.26
C GLY A 76 22.75 -13.55 20.66
N ASN A 77 22.64 -12.26 20.98
CA ASN A 77 21.54 -11.41 20.54
C ASN A 77 21.46 -11.24 19.00
N ALA A 78 22.58 -11.34 18.28
CA ALA A 78 22.57 -11.30 16.83
C ALA A 78 21.73 -12.45 16.24
N LYS A 79 21.73 -13.64 16.87
CA LYS A 79 20.87 -14.76 16.51
C LYS A 79 19.40 -14.46 16.77
N ASP A 80 19.09 -13.86 17.92
CA ASP A 80 17.73 -13.58 18.34
C ASP A 80 17.12 -12.48 17.45
N ILE A 81 17.88 -11.43 17.12
CA ILE A 81 17.49 -10.41 16.14
C ILE A 81 17.20 -11.04 14.76
N CYS A 82 18.10 -11.90 14.26
CA CYS A 82 17.93 -12.58 12.98
C CYS A 82 16.64 -13.41 12.95
N ILE A 83 16.37 -14.17 14.03
CA ILE A 83 15.15 -14.99 14.15
C ILE A 83 13.91 -14.08 14.16
N GLU A 84 13.93 -12.96 14.87
CA GLU A 84 12.80 -12.06 14.95
C GLU A 84 12.56 -11.32 13.62
N GLU A 85 13.62 -10.95 12.90
CA GLU A 85 13.51 -10.41 11.52
C GLU A 85 12.91 -11.45 10.56
N GLY A 86 13.30 -12.73 10.65
CA GLY A 86 12.69 -13.82 9.89
C GLY A 86 11.20 -14.02 10.19
N LYS A 87 10.80 -13.96 11.46
CA LYS A 87 9.39 -14.01 11.88
C LYS A 87 8.61 -12.79 11.37
N ALA A 88 9.22 -11.60 11.42
CA ALA A 88 8.62 -10.37 10.91
C ALA A 88 8.31 -10.51 9.41
N LYS A 89 9.28 -10.98 8.63
CA LYS A 89 9.14 -11.23 7.19
C LYS A 89 7.99 -12.22 6.92
N GLU A 90 7.95 -13.36 7.63
CA GLU A 90 6.89 -14.37 7.48
C GLU A 90 5.50 -13.78 7.78
N LYS A 91 5.35 -13.07 8.91
CA LYS A 91 4.07 -12.45 9.31
C LYS A 91 3.59 -11.42 8.29
N ILE A 92 4.48 -10.55 7.80
CA ILE A 92 4.17 -9.52 6.80
C ILE A 92 3.76 -10.18 5.48
N SER A 93 4.55 -11.14 4.98
CA SER A 93 4.25 -11.85 3.73
C SER A 93 2.90 -12.58 3.78
N ASN A 94 2.55 -13.19 4.92
CA ASN A 94 1.24 -13.83 5.11
C ASN A 94 0.09 -12.81 5.12
N ALA A 95 0.29 -11.64 5.71
CA ALA A 95 -0.73 -10.57 5.70
C ALA A 95 -0.92 -10.00 4.29
N GLU A 96 0.17 -9.77 3.55
CA GLU A 96 0.14 -9.30 2.16
C GLU A 96 -0.50 -10.35 1.23
N LEU A 97 -0.18 -11.63 1.41
CA LEU A 97 -0.81 -12.72 0.68
C LEU A 97 -2.32 -12.78 0.95
N THR A 98 -2.74 -12.61 2.21
CA THR A 98 -4.16 -12.59 2.56
C THR A 98 -4.87 -11.45 1.86
N PHE A 99 -4.31 -10.26 1.86
CA PHE A 99 -4.88 -9.11 1.15
C PHE A 99 -4.95 -9.35 -0.36
N SER A 100 -3.88 -9.91 -0.96
CA SER A 100 -3.86 -10.24 -2.39
C SER A 100 -4.95 -11.27 -2.78
N TYR A 101 -5.31 -12.17 -1.86
CA TYR A 101 -6.36 -13.17 -2.07
C TYR A 101 -7.77 -12.61 -1.86
N THR A 102 -7.96 -11.77 -0.84
CA THR A 102 -9.30 -11.31 -0.42
C THR A 102 -9.70 -9.98 -1.06
N GLY A 103 -8.74 -9.11 -1.37
CA GLY A 103 -8.97 -7.73 -1.82
C GLY A 103 -9.63 -6.83 -0.77
N LYS A 104 -9.81 -7.29 0.48
CA LYS A 104 -10.56 -6.56 1.51
C LYS A 104 -9.74 -5.43 2.11
N THR A 105 -10.31 -4.24 2.18
CA THR A 105 -9.68 -3.07 2.84
C THR A 105 -9.28 -3.37 4.30
N ALA A 106 -10.04 -4.22 5.01
CA ALA A 106 -9.68 -4.64 6.36
C ALA A 106 -8.34 -5.38 6.40
N ASP A 107 -8.02 -6.18 5.38
CA ASP A 107 -6.75 -6.91 5.29
C ASP A 107 -5.59 -5.99 4.92
N SER A 108 -5.82 -4.93 4.14
CA SER A 108 -4.78 -3.91 3.89
C SER A 108 -4.43 -3.13 5.18
N VAL A 109 -5.41 -2.81 6.01
CA VAL A 109 -5.16 -2.22 7.34
C VAL A 109 -4.38 -3.19 8.23
N LYS A 110 -4.70 -4.50 8.17
CA LYS A 110 -3.99 -5.53 8.91
C LYS A 110 -2.51 -5.64 8.53
N ILE A 111 -2.16 -5.45 7.25
CA ILE A 111 -0.75 -5.38 6.83
C ILE A 111 -0.01 -4.27 7.59
N SER A 112 -0.61 -3.08 7.66
CA SER A 112 0.00 -1.95 8.39
C SER A 112 0.18 -2.23 9.87
N MET A 113 -0.81 -2.88 10.52
CA MET A 113 -0.72 -3.29 11.92
C MET A 113 0.40 -4.32 12.12
N VAL A 114 0.45 -5.36 11.28
CA VAL A 114 1.49 -6.40 11.35
C VAL A 114 2.88 -5.80 11.17
N LYS A 115 3.05 -4.85 10.23
CA LYS A 115 4.32 -4.13 10.03
C LYS A 115 4.71 -3.32 11.29
N ALA A 116 3.77 -2.64 11.92
CA ALA A 116 4.02 -1.89 13.16
C ALA A 116 4.42 -2.82 14.32
N ASP A 117 3.68 -3.92 14.51
CA ASP A 117 3.92 -4.89 15.57
C ASP A 117 5.29 -5.59 15.40
N THR A 118 5.57 -6.07 14.19
CA THR A 118 6.84 -6.77 13.91
C THR A 118 8.05 -5.85 13.98
N SER A 119 7.91 -4.59 13.54
CA SER A 119 8.96 -3.59 13.69
C SER A 119 9.29 -3.33 15.17
N TYR A 120 8.26 -3.31 16.02
CA TYR A 120 8.45 -3.17 17.46
C TYR A 120 9.13 -4.41 18.07
N ASP A 121 8.74 -5.62 17.66
CA ASP A 121 9.35 -6.86 18.14
C ASP A 121 10.85 -6.90 17.81
N VAL A 122 11.23 -6.61 16.57
CA VAL A 122 12.62 -6.50 16.14
C VAL A 122 13.37 -5.40 16.89
N ALA A 123 12.74 -4.23 17.08
CA ALA A 123 13.37 -3.13 17.82
C ALA A 123 13.66 -3.49 19.29
N LYS A 124 12.80 -4.27 19.94
CA LYS A 124 13.03 -4.77 21.29
C LYS A 124 14.26 -5.67 21.37
N GLU A 125 14.40 -6.62 20.45
CA GLU A 125 15.59 -7.47 20.40
C GLU A 125 16.87 -6.67 20.19
N LYS A 126 16.84 -5.67 19.28
CA LYS A 126 17.99 -4.78 19.07
C LYS A 126 18.35 -3.97 20.32
N CYS A 127 17.37 -3.62 21.16
CA CYS A 127 17.65 -2.94 22.43
C CYS A 127 18.34 -3.85 23.44
N ASP A 128 18.30 -5.17 23.27
CA ASP A 128 18.88 -6.12 24.22
C ASP A 128 20.41 -6.21 24.13
N ASP A 129 21.02 -5.64 23.07
CA ASP A 129 22.46 -5.38 23.00
C ASP A 129 22.95 -4.29 23.97
N LEU A 130 22.01 -3.52 24.52
CA LEU A 130 22.30 -2.44 25.46
C LEU A 130 22.06 -2.88 26.89
N ALA A 131 22.65 -2.16 27.86
CA ALA A 131 22.46 -2.41 29.29
C ALA A 131 22.05 -1.13 30.01
N GLY A 132 21.45 -1.27 31.21
CA GLY A 132 21.09 -0.15 32.08
C GLY A 132 20.15 0.89 31.44
N ILE A 133 20.44 2.17 31.65
CA ILE A 133 19.64 3.30 31.17
C ILE A 133 19.52 3.31 29.63
N PRO A 134 20.59 3.12 28.84
CA PRO A 134 20.48 3.03 27.36
C PRO A 134 19.47 1.99 26.89
N LYS A 135 19.42 0.79 27.49
CA LYS A 135 18.44 -0.25 27.17
C LYS A 135 17.00 0.21 27.43
N THR A 136 16.79 0.80 28.60
CA THR A 136 15.47 1.31 28.99
C THR A 136 15.01 2.43 28.06
N THR A 137 15.89 3.36 27.71
CA THR A 137 15.61 4.45 26.77
C THR A 137 15.27 3.91 25.39
N CYS A 138 16.07 2.95 24.87
CA CYS A 138 15.82 2.28 23.59
C CYS A 138 14.42 1.63 23.55
N ARG A 139 14.08 0.83 24.54
CA ARG A 139 12.77 0.14 24.63
C ARG A 139 11.61 1.13 24.73
N THR A 140 11.81 2.23 25.48
CA THR A 140 10.79 3.30 25.58
C THR A 140 10.57 3.97 24.23
N ALA A 141 11.64 4.29 23.50
CA ALA A 141 11.54 4.86 22.16
C ALA A 141 10.88 3.90 21.18
N ALA A 142 11.23 2.62 21.19
CA ALA A 142 10.59 1.58 20.37
C ALA A 142 9.08 1.50 20.64
N LYS A 143 8.69 1.51 21.93
CA LYS A 143 7.26 1.50 22.32
C LYS A 143 6.54 2.76 21.88
N ALA A 144 7.15 3.94 22.01
CA ALA A 144 6.56 5.19 21.54
C ALA A 144 6.33 5.19 20.03
N THR A 145 7.32 4.72 19.26
CA THR A 145 7.19 4.56 17.79
C THR A 145 6.06 3.62 17.41
N HIS A 146 5.96 2.47 18.08
CA HIS A 146 4.88 1.50 17.85
C HIS A 146 3.50 2.10 18.17
N THR A 147 3.37 2.74 19.34
CA THR A 147 2.11 3.39 19.77
C THR A 147 1.67 4.45 18.75
N LYS A 148 2.63 5.26 18.28
CA LYS A 148 2.36 6.27 17.25
C LYS A 148 1.89 5.62 15.95
N ALA A 149 2.58 4.56 15.48
CA ALA A 149 2.21 3.86 14.26
C ALA A 149 0.78 3.28 14.34
N LEU A 150 0.39 2.68 15.46
CA LEU A 150 -0.96 2.17 15.67
C LEU A 150 -2.01 3.29 15.68
N ALA A 151 -1.69 4.45 16.28
CA ALA A 151 -2.57 5.62 16.29
C ALA A 151 -2.76 6.17 14.87
N ASP A 152 -1.69 6.28 14.08
CA ASP A 152 -1.74 6.74 12.69
C ASP A 152 -2.58 5.78 11.82
N ILE A 153 -2.46 4.47 12.01
CA ILE A 153 -3.26 3.45 11.31
C ILE A 153 -4.75 3.60 11.66
N LYS A 154 -5.07 3.77 12.95
CA LYS A 154 -6.44 4.00 13.42
C LYS A 154 -7.05 5.26 12.81
N MET A 155 -6.29 6.35 12.79
CA MET A 155 -6.71 7.62 12.19
C MET A 155 -6.94 7.46 10.67
N GLY A 156 -6.04 6.80 9.95
CA GLY A 156 -6.20 6.51 8.52
C GLY A 156 -7.46 5.71 8.22
N LYS A 157 -7.79 4.71 9.07
CA LYS A 157 -9.03 3.95 8.97
C LYS A 157 -10.27 4.83 9.15
N GLN A 158 -10.26 5.74 10.14
CA GLN A 158 -11.35 6.67 10.39
C GLN A 158 -11.55 7.66 9.24
N ILE A 159 -10.46 8.23 8.70
CA ILE A 159 -10.50 9.12 7.54
C ILE A 159 -11.10 8.41 6.32
N ASN A 160 -10.69 7.18 6.05
CA ASN A 160 -11.24 6.40 4.93
C ASN A 160 -12.74 6.10 5.12
N ALA A 161 -13.17 5.75 6.32
CA ALA A 161 -14.57 5.52 6.62
C ALA A 161 -15.40 6.79 6.39
N ALA A 162 -14.94 7.94 6.89
CA ALA A 162 -15.61 9.22 6.69
C ALA A 162 -15.69 9.62 5.21
N ARG A 163 -14.64 9.38 4.41
CA ARG A 163 -14.65 9.64 2.96
C ARG A 163 -15.68 8.77 2.21
N ILE A 164 -15.83 7.50 2.60
CA ILE A 164 -16.82 6.60 2.00
C ILE A 164 -18.22 7.08 2.34
N ASP A 165 -18.47 7.45 3.59
CA ASP A 165 -19.76 7.96 4.06
C ASP A 165 -20.14 9.27 3.35
N ASP A 166 -19.19 10.21 3.24
CA ASP A 166 -19.37 11.46 2.53
C ASP A 166 -19.67 11.25 1.02
N ALA A 167 -18.93 10.35 0.38
CA ALA A 167 -19.18 9.98 -1.02
C ALA A 167 -20.56 9.36 -1.22
N GLN A 168 -21.00 8.48 -0.31
CA GLN A 168 -22.33 7.87 -0.36
C GLN A 168 -23.41 8.93 -0.15
N THR A 169 -23.26 9.81 0.83
CA THR A 169 -24.18 10.92 1.09
C THR A 169 -24.33 11.82 -0.13
N LYS A 170 -23.21 12.13 -0.79
CA LYS A 170 -23.23 12.93 -2.03
C LYS A 170 -24.00 12.21 -3.15
N LEU A 171 -23.78 10.91 -3.35
CA LEU A 171 -24.52 10.11 -4.34
C LEU A 171 -26.03 10.12 -4.05
N ASP A 172 -26.43 10.02 -2.78
CA ASP A 172 -27.82 10.01 -2.38
C ASP A 172 -28.49 11.37 -2.62
N VAL A 173 -27.77 12.47 -2.33
CA VAL A 173 -28.23 13.84 -2.61
C VAL A 173 -28.37 14.04 -4.13
N ASP A 174 -27.34 13.69 -4.90
CA ASP A 174 -27.35 13.85 -6.36
C ASP A 174 -28.49 13.03 -7.00
N TYR A 175 -28.76 11.80 -6.52
CA TYR A 175 -29.90 10.99 -6.94
C TYR A 175 -31.23 11.66 -6.62
N LYS A 176 -31.39 12.19 -5.41
CA LYS A 176 -32.60 12.91 -5.00
C LYS A 176 -32.86 14.14 -5.89
N VAL A 177 -31.83 14.92 -6.17
CA VAL A 177 -31.93 16.07 -7.09
C VAL A 177 -32.31 15.62 -8.51
N ALA A 178 -31.67 14.57 -9.02
CA ALA A 178 -31.99 14.03 -10.33
C ALA A 178 -33.45 13.58 -10.44
N THR A 179 -33.97 12.86 -9.43
CA THR A 179 -35.36 12.41 -9.40
C THR A 179 -36.37 13.55 -9.23
N GLN A 180 -36.02 14.59 -8.47
CA GLN A 180 -36.85 15.81 -8.36
C GLN A 180 -36.97 16.52 -9.70
N ASN A 181 -35.89 16.62 -10.48
CA ASN A 181 -35.92 17.22 -11.81
C ASN A 181 -36.79 16.40 -12.78
N CYS A 182 -36.86 15.07 -12.62
CA CYS A 182 -37.76 14.23 -13.40
C CYS A 182 -39.23 14.46 -13.08
N ALA A 183 -39.57 14.95 -11.88
CA ALA A 183 -40.94 15.13 -11.43
C ALA A 183 -41.73 16.17 -12.26
N THR A 184 -41.04 17.10 -12.93
CA THR A 184 -41.63 18.14 -13.77
C THR A 184 -41.98 17.66 -15.19
N LEU A 185 -41.63 16.42 -15.56
CA LEU A 185 -41.84 15.85 -16.88
C LEU A 185 -43.22 15.16 -16.99
N ALA A 186 -43.72 14.99 -18.22
CA ALA A 186 -44.90 14.16 -18.47
C ALA A 186 -44.64 12.68 -18.14
N GLU A 187 -45.72 11.92 -17.86
CA GLU A 187 -45.63 10.56 -17.24
C GLU A 187 -44.63 9.61 -17.95
N GLU A 188 -44.64 9.48 -19.26
CA GLU A 188 -43.70 8.57 -19.96
C GLU A 188 -42.24 9.06 -19.88
N ALA A 189 -42.05 10.37 -20.10
CA ALA A 189 -40.71 10.99 -19.97
C ALA A 189 -40.19 10.93 -18.52
N LYS A 190 -41.09 11.11 -17.55
CA LYS A 190 -40.76 11.00 -16.13
C LYS A 190 -40.27 9.59 -15.74
N SER A 191 -40.99 8.55 -16.17
CA SER A 191 -40.61 7.16 -15.87
C SER A 191 -39.25 6.80 -16.47
N SER A 192 -39.00 7.21 -17.71
CA SER A 192 -37.70 7.03 -18.39
C SER A 192 -36.58 7.80 -17.69
N CYS A 193 -36.83 9.06 -17.31
CA CYS A 193 -35.88 9.90 -16.55
C CYS A 193 -35.50 9.27 -15.22
N VAL A 194 -36.49 8.80 -14.41
CA VAL A 194 -36.25 8.15 -13.14
C VAL A 194 -35.46 6.84 -13.30
N SER A 195 -35.75 6.05 -14.35
CA SER A 195 -35.00 4.83 -14.63
C SER A 195 -33.53 5.11 -14.98
N ALA A 196 -33.30 6.17 -15.78
CA ALA A 196 -31.95 6.62 -16.10
C ALA A 196 -31.19 7.12 -14.84
N ALA A 197 -31.89 7.85 -13.96
CA ALA A 197 -31.31 8.27 -12.69
C ALA A 197 -30.95 7.08 -11.79
N LYS A 198 -31.80 6.07 -11.67
CA LYS A 198 -31.51 4.84 -10.93
C LYS A 198 -30.24 4.15 -11.47
N MET A 199 -30.14 3.96 -12.77
CA MET A 199 -28.96 3.33 -13.37
C MET A 199 -27.69 4.15 -13.12
N LYS A 200 -27.79 5.47 -13.27
CA LYS A 200 -26.64 6.38 -13.09
C LYS A 200 -26.09 6.36 -11.67
N PHE A 201 -26.95 6.28 -10.67
CA PHE A 201 -26.56 6.35 -9.25
C PHE A 201 -26.57 5.00 -8.52
N GLY A 202 -26.80 3.89 -9.23
CA GLY A 202 -26.76 2.53 -8.69
C GLY A 202 -27.89 2.26 -7.67
N LYS A 203 -29.11 2.76 -7.92
CA LYS A 203 -30.30 2.60 -7.06
C LYS A 203 -31.28 1.58 -7.59
#